data_443fa24780651e0c3bfab0029a8afe4a
#
_entry.id   443fa24780651e0c3bfab0029a8afe4a
#
_cell.length_a   1.000
_cell.length_b   1.000
_cell.length_c   1.000
_cell.angle_alpha   90.00
_cell.angle_beta   90.00
_cell.angle_gamma   90.00
#
_symmetry.space_group_name_H-M   'P 1'
#
loop_
_entity.id
_entity.type
_entity.pdbx_description
1 polymer ?
#
loop_
_entity_poly.entity_id
_entity_poly.type
_entity_poly.pdbx_seq_one_letter_code
_entity_poly.pdbx_strand_id
1 'polypeptide(L)'
;MLRSPLEAFGRQRLVTATSMIALSVALWMIAGLGIAFVQLEAAAGEWFEQFVPAVYLEAGADGPDIASLGAEIESWSQISAVDVEPPDASLERLREHLGDDEVHRLGIDEAMMPTRVVVQPRWWRPGQIDVTSKIRALEVREYVVAVDVPETEAILWVERGRLVFVGVALAALLGLVAALLVMTMALRRYQERERKEYHLLEVFGATPPALRMPTVWRGLVLGAAAGLVAALGLLPWSIAVQNWVVDTVGQGAFSALRSALWALANVPIGAAIGAVVGWCCRRPKAMDDAGAQQSDGLLQWRRESP
;
A
#
# COMPACT_ATOMS: atom_id res chain seq x y z
N MET A 1 3.21 11.95 42.71
CA MET A 1 3.85 12.62 41.56
C MET A 1 4.23 11.54 40.56
N LEU A 2 3.46 11.38 39.48
CA LEU A 2 3.80 10.49 38.38
C LEU A 2 5.07 11.04 37.73
N ARG A 3 6.17 10.26 37.80
CA ARG A 3 7.42 10.60 37.09
C ARG A 3 7.10 10.86 35.63
N SER A 4 7.73 11.87 35.05
CA SER A 4 7.50 12.21 33.67
C SER A 4 7.75 10.97 32.78
N PRO A 5 6.90 10.70 31.79
CA PRO A 5 7.06 9.55 30.90
C PRO A 5 8.44 9.51 30.25
N LEU A 6 9.10 10.66 30.11
CA LEU A 6 10.45 10.80 29.55
C LEU A 6 11.55 10.21 30.46
N GLU A 7 11.43 10.29 31.78
CA GLU A 7 12.43 9.71 32.71
C GLU A 7 12.39 8.17 32.71
N ALA A 8 11.22 7.58 32.49
CA ALA A 8 11.06 6.14 32.37
C ALA A 8 11.77 5.56 31.12
N PHE A 9 11.84 6.32 30.02
CA PHE A 9 12.56 5.92 28.80
C PHE A 9 14.07 5.78 29.01
N GLY A 10 14.67 6.58 29.92
CA GLY A 10 16.09 6.56 30.18
C GLY A 10 16.61 5.24 30.77
N ARG A 11 15.80 4.52 31.54
CA ARG A 11 16.19 3.27 32.22
C ARG A 11 16.09 1.99 31.36
N GLN A 12 15.37 2.04 30.22
CA GLN A 12 15.19 0.89 29.32
C GLN A 12 15.52 1.23 27.87
N ARG A 13 16.58 2.01 27.65
CA ARG A 13 16.95 2.53 26.34
C ARG A 13 16.98 1.47 25.23
N LEU A 14 17.51 0.28 25.52
CA LEU A 14 17.60 -0.79 24.53
C LEU A 14 16.22 -1.32 24.07
N VAL A 15 15.34 -1.67 25.02
CA VAL A 15 14.01 -2.23 24.69
C VAL A 15 13.12 -1.18 24.01
N THR A 16 13.23 0.07 24.45
CA THR A 16 12.52 1.19 23.82
C THR A 16 13.03 1.45 22.42
N ALA A 17 14.37 1.49 22.24
CA ALA A 17 14.98 1.70 20.94
C ALA A 17 14.66 0.56 19.96
N THR A 18 14.74 -0.70 20.37
CA THR A 18 14.42 -1.83 19.49
C THR A 18 12.96 -1.84 19.06
N SER A 19 12.02 -1.53 19.96
CA SER A 19 10.60 -1.44 19.61
C SER A 19 10.31 -0.27 18.69
N MET A 20 10.97 0.88 18.91
CA MET A 20 10.85 2.06 18.06
C MET A 20 11.40 1.81 16.66
N ILE A 21 12.60 1.21 16.56
CA ILE A 21 13.24 0.86 15.28
C ILE A 21 12.38 -0.15 14.52
N ALA A 22 11.91 -1.22 15.18
CA ALA A 22 11.09 -2.23 14.53
C ALA A 22 9.80 -1.64 13.96
N LEU A 23 9.12 -0.78 14.72
CA LEU A 23 7.90 -0.12 14.25
C LEU A 23 8.18 0.90 13.14
N SER A 24 9.29 1.65 13.25
CA SER A 24 9.71 2.61 12.21
C SER A 24 9.98 1.92 10.88
N VAL A 25 10.70 0.79 10.91
CA VAL A 25 11.01 0.01 9.69
C VAL A 25 9.73 -0.55 9.06
N ALA A 26 8.81 -1.09 9.89
CA ALA A 26 7.54 -1.59 9.39
C ALA A 26 6.69 -0.48 8.74
N LEU A 27 6.57 0.68 9.38
CA LEU A 27 5.86 1.84 8.85
C LEU A 27 6.53 2.37 7.58
N TRP A 28 7.87 2.43 7.55
CA TRP A 28 8.63 2.85 6.39
C TRP A 28 8.40 1.91 5.20
N MET A 29 8.41 0.59 5.40
CA MET A 29 8.15 -0.38 4.34
C MET A 29 6.72 -0.25 3.78
N ILE A 30 5.71 -0.13 4.65
CA ILE A 30 4.32 -0.01 4.21
C ILE A 30 4.08 1.30 3.43
N ALA A 31 4.56 2.40 3.97
CA ALA A 31 4.39 3.70 3.33
C ALA A 31 5.24 3.84 2.05
N GLY A 32 6.47 3.29 2.06
CA GLY A 32 7.33 3.24 0.88
C GLY A 32 6.72 2.42 -0.25
N LEU A 33 6.09 1.27 0.09
CA LEU A 33 5.36 0.45 -0.85
C LEU A 33 4.14 1.19 -1.41
N GLY A 34 3.40 1.92 -0.56
CA GLY A 34 2.27 2.74 -0.98
C GLY A 34 2.68 3.85 -1.95
N ILE A 35 3.78 4.56 -1.66
CA ILE A 35 4.32 5.59 -2.54
C ILE A 35 4.76 4.97 -3.88
N ALA A 36 5.51 3.86 -3.84
CA ALA A 36 5.95 3.16 -5.04
C ALA A 36 4.77 2.68 -5.89
N PHE A 37 3.70 2.19 -5.25
CA PHE A 37 2.49 1.76 -5.94
C PHE A 37 1.81 2.91 -6.69
N VAL A 38 1.58 4.03 -6.02
CA VAL A 38 0.92 5.19 -6.64
C VAL A 38 1.76 5.80 -7.74
N GLN A 39 3.09 5.84 -7.58
CA GLN A 39 4.01 6.30 -8.62
C GLN A 39 4.02 5.36 -9.82
N LEU A 40 4.01 4.05 -9.56
CA LEU A 40 3.95 3.04 -10.62
C LEU A 40 2.61 3.07 -11.37
N GLU A 41 1.50 3.27 -10.66
CA GLU A 41 0.17 3.40 -11.27
C GLU A 41 0.09 4.62 -12.19
N ALA A 42 0.65 5.75 -11.76
CA ALA A 42 0.66 6.97 -12.54
C ALA A 42 1.62 6.86 -13.76
N ALA A 43 2.82 6.30 -13.56
CA ALA A 43 3.75 6.03 -14.64
C ALA A 43 3.20 4.99 -15.62
N ALA A 44 2.49 3.98 -15.09
CA ALA A 44 1.83 2.97 -15.90
C ALA A 44 0.74 3.57 -16.79
N GLY A 45 -0.02 4.58 -16.32
CA GLY A 45 -1.06 5.21 -17.12
C GLY A 45 -0.51 5.74 -18.45
N GLU A 46 0.58 6.51 -18.42
CA GLU A 46 1.22 7.05 -19.64
C GLU A 46 1.96 5.98 -20.44
N TRP A 47 2.62 5.04 -19.78
CA TRP A 47 3.34 3.95 -20.42
C TRP A 47 2.39 2.94 -21.08
N PHE A 48 1.26 2.67 -20.42
CA PHE A 48 0.26 1.74 -20.94
C PHE A 48 -0.58 2.32 -22.07
N GLU A 49 -0.70 3.64 -22.21
CA GLU A 49 -1.29 4.24 -23.42
C GLU A 49 -0.51 3.88 -24.69
N GLN A 50 0.80 3.68 -24.58
CA GLN A 50 1.66 3.23 -25.67
C GLN A 50 1.63 1.71 -25.90
N PHE A 51 1.23 0.94 -24.88
CA PHE A 51 1.24 -0.53 -24.88
C PHE A 51 -0.14 -1.18 -24.76
N VAL A 52 -1.21 -0.38 -24.92
CA VAL A 52 -2.56 -0.92 -24.90
C VAL A 52 -2.78 -1.78 -26.14
N PRO A 53 -3.12 -3.06 -26.00
CA PRO A 53 -3.42 -3.90 -27.16
C PRO A 53 -4.52 -3.27 -28.00
N ALA A 54 -4.31 -3.25 -29.30
CA ALA A 54 -5.28 -2.71 -30.24
C ALA A 54 -5.48 -3.68 -31.40
N VAL A 55 -6.74 -3.78 -31.83
CA VAL A 55 -7.14 -4.55 -33.01
C VAL A 55 -7.58 -3.55 -34.08
N TYR A 56 -6.92 -3.56 -35.20
CA TYR A 56 -7.23 -2.71 -36.35
C TYR A 56 -8.14 -3.45 -37.30
N LEU A 57 -9.32 -2.89 -37.56
CA LEU A 57 -10.33 -3.44 -38.45
C LEU A 57 -10.25 -2.78 -39.81
N GLU A 58 -10.66 -3.50 -40.85
CA GLU A 58 -10.72 -2.99 -42.22
C GLU A 58 -11.62 -1.75 -42.32
N ALA A 59 -11.20 -0.79 -43.15
CA ALA A 59 -12.00 0.37 -43.41
C ALA A 59 -13.32 -0.05 -44.08
N GLY A 60 -14.43 0.10 -43.37
CA GLY A 60 -15.76 -0.36 -43.82
C GLY A 60 -16.27 -1.65 -43.19
N ALA A 61 -15.58 -2.16 -42.15
CA ALA A 61 -16.13 -3.26 -41.34
C ALA A 61 -17.53 -2.91 -40.83
N ASP A 62 -18.45 -3.89 -40.93
CA ASP A 62 -19.84 -3.66 -40.55
C ASP A 62 -20.02 -3.43 -39.05
N GLY A 63 -20.90 -2.50 -38.67
CA GLY A 63 -21.17 -2.18 -37.27
C GLY A 63 -21.51 -3.40 -36.38
N PRO A 64 -22.29 -4.40 -36.87
CA PRO A 64 -22.54 -5.64 -36.17
C PRO A 64 -21.29 -6.47 -35.86
N ASP A 65 -20.30 -6.51 -36.77
CA ASP A 65 -19.05 -7.26 -36.56
C ASP A 65 -18.20 -6.59 -35.52
N ILE A 66 -18.10 -5.26 -35.54
CA ILE A 66 -17.38 -4.46 -34.53
C ILE A 66 -18.00 -4.67 -33.16
N ALA A 67 -19.34 -4.58 -33.07
CA ALA A 67 -20.06 -4.75 -31.79
C ALA A 67 -19.89 -6.18 -31.22
N SER A 68 -19.94 -7.21 -32.10
CA SER A 68 -19.78 -8.60 -31.70
C SER A 68 -18.35 -8.89 -31.19
N LEU A 69 -17.35 -8.32 -31.87
CA LEU A 69 -15.95 -8.43 -31.46
C LEU A 69 -15.71 -7.72 -30.13
N GLY A 70 -16.24 -6.50 -29.96
CA GLY A 70 -16.15 -5.75 -28.72
C GLY A 70 -16.77 -6.52 -27.55
N ALA A 71 -17.98 -7.05 -27.71
CA ALA A 71 -18.67 -7.84 -26.70
C ALA A 71 -17.93 -9.14 -26.35
N GLU A 72 -17.35 -9.82 -27.34
CA GLU A 72 -16.52 -11.01 -27.11
C GLU A 72 -15.30 -10.68 -26.26
N ILE A 73 -14.54 -9.65 -26.62
CA ILE A 73 -13.34 -9.22 -25.88
C ILE A 73 -13.71 -8.75 -24.47
N GLU A 74 -14.80 -7.99 -24.32
CA GLU A 74 -15.27 -7.50 -23.02
C GLU A 74 -15.71 -8.64 -22.10
N SER A 75 -16.15 -9.75 -22.65
CA SER A 75 -16.52 -10.95 -21.88
C SER A 75 -15.32 -11.61 -21.17
N TRP A 76 -14.10 -11.30 -21.57
CA TRP A 76 -12.92 -11.89 -20.94
C TRP A 76 -12.67 -11.26 -19.58
N SER A 77 -12.53 -12.10 -18.56
CA SER A 77 -12.40 -11.66 -17.15
C SER A 77 -11.20 -10.77 -16.87
N GLN A 78 -10.20 -10.79 -17.73
CA GLN A 78 -8.95 -10.02 -17.64
C GLN A 78 -9.07 -8.62 -18.26
N ILE A 79 -10.15 -8.33 -18.96
CA ILE A 79 -10.39 -7.04 -19.61
C ILE A 79 -11.19 -6.12 -18.69
N SER A 80 -10.83 -4.85 -18.68
CA SER A 80 -11.48 -3.79 -17.92
C SER A 80 -12.56 -3.11 -18.74
N ALA A 81 -12.20 -2.73 -19.96
CA ALA A 81 -13.07 -2.07 -20.91
C ALA A 81 -12.56 -2.31 -22.34
N VAL A 82 -13.44 -2.15 -23.29
CA VAL A 82 -13.14 -2.12 -24.73
C VAL A 82 -13.62 -0.78 -25.24
N ASP A 83 -12.75 -0.04 -25.88
CA ASP A 83 -13.07 1.24 -26.48
C ASP A 83 -12.94 1.15 -28.01
N VAL A 84 -13.95 1.59 -28.73
CA VAL A 84 -13.95 1.55 -30.20
C VAL A 84 -13.67 2.96 -30.69
N GLU A 85 -12.48 3.16 -31.22
CA GLU A 85 -12.08 4.42 -31.82
C GLU A 85 -12.46 4.43 -33.31
N PRO A 86 -13.34 5.34 -33.73
CA PRO A 86 -13.70 5.49 -35.13
C PRO A 86 -12.54 6.10 -35.94
N PRO A 87 -12.56 6.01 -37.27
CA PRO A 87 -11.50 6.48 -38.18
C PRO A 87 -11.11 7.96 -38.00
N ASP A 88 -12.10 8.83 -37.72
CA ASP A 88 -11.91 10.26 -37.47
C ASP A 88 -11.04 10.53 -36.23
N ALA A 89 -11.29 9.81 -35.12
CA ALA A 89 -10.48 9.91 -33.90
C ALA A 89 -9.05 9.39 -34.12
N SER A 90 -8.88 8.36 -34.94
CA SER A 90 -7.56 7.84 -35.31
C SER A 90 -6.79 8.84 -36.16
N LEU A 91 -7.45 9.55 -37.07
CA LEU A 91 -6.86 10.59 -37.90
C LEU A 91 -6.45 11.81 -37.06
N GLU A 92 -7.29 12.24 -36.11
CA GLU A 92 -6.98 13.35 -35.21
C GLU A 92 -5.73 13.07 -34.35
N ARG A 93 -5.62 11.85 -33.83
CA ARG A 93 -4.42 11.42 -33.11
C ARG A 93 -3.17 11.43 -33.99
N LEU A 94 -3.29 11.03 -35.26
CA LEU A 94 -2.21 11.07 -36.22
C LEU A 94 -1.75 12.52 -36.49
N ARG A 95 -2.72 13.46 -36.57
CA ARG A 95 -2.45 14.90 -36.70
C ARG A 95 -1.73 15.47 -35.47
N GLU A 96 -2.12 15.07 -34.29
CA GLU A 96 -1.44 15.49 -33.06
C GLU A 96 0.04 15.03 -33.02
N HIS A 97 0.34 13.85 -33.55
CA HIS A 97 1.69 13.30 -33.53
C HIS A 97 2.58 13.80 -34.68
N LEU A 98 2.06 13.88 -35.86
CA LEU A 98 2.83 14.26 -37.09
C LEU A 98 2.70 15.75 -37.47
N GLY A 99 1.66 16.41 -36.97
CA GLY A 99 1.27 17.75 -37.41
C GLY A 99 0.40 17.74 -38.66
N ASP A 100 -0.48 18.72 -38.77
CA ASP A 100 -1.48 18.86 -39.87
C ASP A 100 -0.79 18.93 -41.26
N ASP A 101 0.31 19.65 -41.34
CA ASP A 101 1.04 19.84 -42.61
C ASP A 101 1.60 18.53 -43.18
N GLU A 102 2.06 17.65 -42.27
CA GLU A 102 2.66 16.37 -42.67
C GLU A 102 1.59 15.37 -43.12
N VAL A 103 0.47 15.29 -42.38
CA VAL A 103 -0.69 14.44 -42.71
C VAL A 103 -1.29 14.84 -44.05
N HIS A 104 -1.39 16.15 -44.32
CA HIS A 104 -1.88 16.68 -45.58
C HIS A 104 -0.90 16.42 -46.75
N ARG A 105 0.41 16.52 -46.49
CA ARG A 105 1.44 16.21 -47.47
C ARG A 105 1.44 14.73 -47.84
N LEU A 106 1.14 13.84 -46.91
CA LEU A 106 1.06 12.39 -47.12
C LEU A 106 -0.26 11.97 -47.79
N GLY A 107 -1.25 12.88 -47.91
CA GLY A 107 -2.55 12.60 -48.52
C GLY A 107 -3.36 11.58 -47.78
N ILE A 108 -3.20 11.53 -46.45
CA ILE A 108 -3.93 10.57 -45.60
C ILE A 108 -5.33 11.14 -45.29
N ASP A 109 -6.35 10.44 -45.80
CA ASP A 109 -7.74 10.76 -45.56
C ASP A 109 -8.40 9.81 -44.53
N GLU A 110 -9.52 10.26 -43.95
CA GLU A 110 -10.30 9.49 -43.01
C GLU A 110 -10.71 8.11 -43.56
N ALA A 111 -11.03 8.04 -44.88
CA ALA A 111 -11.37 6.78 -45.55
C ALA A 111 -10.25 5.74 -45.60
N MET A 112 -8.98 6.17 -45.36
CA MET A 112 -7.82 5.28 -45.30
C MET A 112 -7.54 4.79 -43.88
N MET A 113 -8.16 5.41 -42.86
CA MET A 113 -7.92 5.07 -41.47
C MET A 113 -8.74 3.86 -41.04
N PRO A 114 -8.10 2.84 -40.44
CA PRO A 114 -8.82 1.70 -39.89
C PRO A 114 -9.60 2.08 -38.62
N THR A 115 -10.69 1.40 -38.37
CA THR A 115 -11.34 1.43 -37.05
C THR A 115 -10.43 0.70 -36.06
N ARG A 116 -10.17 1.31 -34.93
CA ARG A 116 -9.31 0.76 -33.90
C ARG A 116 -10.13 0.32 -32.68
N VAL A 117 -10.01 -0.94 -32.29
CA VAL A 117 -10.58 -1.48 -31.06
C VAL A 117 -9.48 -1.55 -30.01
N VAL A 118 -9.56 -0.65 -29.03
CA VAL A 118 -8.61 -0.53 -27.94
C VAL A 118 -9.02 -1.41 -26.79
N VAL A 119 -8.15 -2.33 -26.38
CA VAL A 119 -8.46 -3.30 -25.33
C VAL A 119 -7.74 -2.89 -24.06
N GLN A 120 -8.49 -2.50 -23.03
CA GLN A 120 -7.92 -2.11 -21.73
C GLN A 120 -7.80 -3.32 -20.80
N PRO A 121 -6.61 -3.92 -20.62
CA PRO A 121 -6.43 -5.06 -19.72
C PRO A 121 -6.43 -4.65 -18.26
N ARG A 122 -6.91 -5.55 -17.40
CA ARG A 122 -6.76 -5.41 -15.95
C ARG A 122 -5.38 -5.92 -15.54
N TRP A 123 -4.38 -5.05 -15.62
CA TRP A 123 -2.97 -5.39 -15.39
C TRP A 123 -2.69 -6.14 -14.08
N TRP A 124 -3.53 -5.92 -13.08
CA TRP A 124 -3.43 -6.60 -11.77
C TRP A 124 -3.90 -8.04 -11.75
N ARG A 125 -4.62 -8.49 -12.78
CA ARG A 125 -5.07 -9.88 -12.87
C ARG A 125 -4.00 -10.76 -13.50
N PRO A 126 -3.84 -12.01 -13.02
CA PRO A 126 -2.96 -12.98 -13.64
C PRO A 126 -3.48 -13.39 -15.02
N GLY A 127 -2.57 -13.86 -15.89
CA GLY A 127 -2.94 -14.39 -17.18
C GLY A 127 -2.95 -13.36 -18.32
N GLN A 128 -2.18 -12.29 -18.22
CA GLN A 128 -2.06 -11.32 -19.31
C GLN A 128 -1.42 -11.91 -20.57
N ILE A 129 -0.53 -12.90 -20.42
CA ILE A 129 0.05 -13.66 -21.55
C ILE A 129 -1.05 -14.38 -22.32
N ASP A 130 -2.03 -14.97 -21.61
CA ASP A 130 -3.17 -15.65 -22.24
C ASP A 130 -4.07 -14.66 -23.00
N VAL A 131 -4.30 -13.49 -22.46
CA VAL A 131 -5.02 -12.40 -23.13
C VAL A 131 -4.33 -11.98 -24.41
N THR A 132 -3.02 -11.75 -24.35
CA THR A 132 -2.23 -11.36 -25.52
C THR A 132 -2.29 -12.45 -26.61
N SER A 133 -2.21 -13.71 -26.23
CA SER A 133 -2.32 -14.81 -27.18
C SER A 133 -3.72 -14.90 -27.82
N LYS A 134 -4.78 -14.65 -27.06
CA LYS A 134 -6.17 -14.58 -27.57
C LYS A 134 -6.37 -13.39 -28.50
N ILE A 135 -5.85 -12.23 -28.14
CA ILE A 135 -5.93 -11.04 -29.02
C ILE A 135 -5.18 -11.31 -30.33
N ARG A 136 -3.98 -11.88 -30.27
CA ARG A 136 -3.23 -12.28 -31.47
C ARG A 136 -3.96 -13.30 -32.33
N ALA A 137 -4.74 -14.21 -31.73
CA ALA A 137 -5.53 -15.18 -32.45
C ALA A 137 -6.69 -14.53 -33.27
N LEU A 138 -7.08 -13.28 -32.96
CA LEU A 138 -8.06 -12.54 -33.73
C LEU A 138 -7.56 -12.12 -35.11
N GLU A 139 -6.24 -12.11 -35.34
CA GLU A 139 -5.60 -11.77 -36.62
C GLU A 139 -6.03 -12.72 -37.75
N VAL A 140 -6.56 -13.89 -37.43
CA VAL A 140 -7.07 -14.86 -38.41
C VAL A 140 -8.43 -14.47 -38.99
N ARG A 141 -9.12 -13.48 -38.40
CA ARG A 141 -10.44 -13.05 -38.87
C ARG A 141 -10.33 -12.15 -40.11
N GLU A 142 -11.19 -12.37 -41.07
CA GLU A 142 -11.17 -11.67 -42.39
C GLU A 142 -11.22 -10.15 -42.29
N TYR A 143 -11.94 -9.62 -41.27
CA TYR A 143 -12.13 -8.18 -41.08
C TYR A 143 -11.04 -7.53 -40.18
N VAL A 144 -10.08 -8.31 -39.69
CA VAL A 144 -8.95 -7.82 -38.88
C VAL A 144 -7.73 -7.62 -39.79
N VAL A 145 -7.29 -6.38 -39.92
CA VAL A 145 -6.12 -6.03 -40.75
C VAL A 145 -4.82 -6.25 -40.01
N ALA A 146 -4.77 -5.85 -38.74
CA ALA A 146 -3.58 -5.98 -37.91
C ALA A 146 -3.96 -6.03 -36.43
N VAL A 147 -3.09 -6.63 -35.66
CA VAL A 147 -3.23 -6.67 -34.21
C VAL A 147 -1.92 -6.13 -33.61
N ASP A 148 -2.06 -5.07 -32.85
CA ASP A 148 -0.95 -4.51 -32.10
C ASP A 148 -1.04 -5.02 -30.66
N VAL A 149 -0.05 -5.79 -30.28
CA VAL A 149 0.06 -6.37 -28.92
C VAL A 149 1.44 -6.12 -28.36
N PRO A 150 1.52 -5.79 -27.05
CA PRO A 150 2.81 -5.59 -26.40
C PRO A 150 3.72 -6.80 -26.59
N GLU A 151 5.01 -6.54 -26.64
CA GLU A 151 5.99 -7.61 -26.68
C GLU A 151 5.86 -8.53 -25.45
N THR A 152 6.03 -9.82 -25.68
CA THR A 152 5.92 -10.84 -24.62
C THR A 152 6.85 -10.54 -23.44
N GLU A 153 7.99 -9.94 -23.70
CA GLU A 153 8.94 -9.54 -22.66
C GLU A 153 8.36 -8.47 -21.71
N ALA A 154 7.68 -7.46 -22.24
CA ALA A 154 7.06 -6.42 -21.44
C ALA A 154 6.00 -7.00 -20.48
N ILE A 155 5.21 -7.94 -20.97
CA ILE A 155 4.19 -8.63 -20.15
C ILE A 155 4.84 -9.48 -19.05
N LEU A 156 5.93 -10.17 -19.36
CA LEU A 156 6.70 -10.93 -18.37
C LEU A 156 7.27 -10.03 -17.27
N TRP A 157 7.72 -8.82 -17.60
CA TRP A 157 8.17 -7.85 -16.62
C TRP A 157 7.05 -7.40 -15.68
N VAL A 158 5.84 -7.16 -16.20
CA VAL A 158 4.66 -6.83 -15.39
C VAL A 158 4.29 -7.97 -14.44
N GLU A 159 4.27 -9.21 -14.92
CA GLU A 159 3.94 -10.37 -14.08
C GLU A 159 4.99 -10.62 -12.99
N ARG A 160 6.28 -10.50 -13.33
CA ARG A 160 7.36 -10.60 -12.33
C ARG A 160 7.30 -9.46 -11.32
N GLY A 161 7.07 -8.23 -11.78
CA GLY A 161 6.91 -7.06 -10.93
C GLY A 161 5.79 -7.25 -9.90
N ARG A 162 4.66 -7.82 -10.34
CA ARG A 162 3.54 -8.16 -9.44
C ARG A 162 3.92 -9.17 -8.37
N LEU A 163 4.66 -10.23 -8.71
CA LEU A 163 5.12 -11.22 -7.73
C LEU A 163 6.05 -10.59 -6.69
N VAL A 164 6.98 -9.75 -7.14
CA VAL A 164 7.87 -9.00 -6.26
C VAL A 164 7.06 -8.09 -5.35
N PHE A 165 6.08 -7.36 -5.89
CA PHE A 165 5.23 -6.47 -5.11
C PHE A 165 4.45 -7.22 -4.02
N VAL A 166 3.82 -8.36 -4.37
CA VAL A 166 3.11 -9.20 -3.39
C VAL A 166 4.07 -9.73 -2.32
N GLY A 167 5.27 -10.16 -2.72
CA GLY A 167 6.30 -10.61 -1.78
C GLY A 167 6.72 -9.52 -0.79
N VAL A 168 6.95 -8.30 -1.27
CA VAL A 168 7.30 -7.14 -0.43
C VAL A 168 6.14 -6.74 0.47
N ALA A 169 4.90 -6.75 -0.03
CA ALA A 169 3.71 -6.47 0.77
C ALA A 169 3.53 -7.48 1.91
N LEU A 170 3.73 -8.77 1.62
CA LEU A 170 3.68 -9.82 2.63
C LEU A 170 4.80 -9.65 3.68
N ALA A 171 6.02 -9.36 3.25
CA ALA A 171 7.14 -9.08 4.15
C ALA A 171 6.88 -7.85 5.04
N ALA A 172 6.29 -6.79 4.49
CA ALA A 172 5.90 -5.60 5.24
C ALA A 172 4.82 -5.91 6.29
N LEU A 173 3.82 -6.73 5.94
CA LEU A 173 2.79 -7.18 6.86
C LEU A 173 3.37 -8.02 8.01
N LEU A 174 4.23 -8.97 7.70
CA LEU A 174 4.92 -9.78 8.70
C LEU A 174 5.82 -8.91 9.61
N GLY A 175 6.52 -7.95 9.04
CA GLY A 175 7.29 -6.95 9.77
C GLY A 175 6.44 -6.13 10.73
N LEU A 176 5.25 -5.70 10.31
CA LEU A 176 4.30 -5.00 11.15
C LEU A 176 3.84 -5.86 12.33
N VAL A 177 3.47 -7.11 12.07
CA VAL A 177 3.06 -8.06 13.13
C VAL A 177 4.20 -8.25 14.14
N ALA A 178 5.42 -8.46 13.68
CA ALA A 178 6.59 -8.59 14.54
C ALA A 178 6.84 -7.30 15.36
N ALA A 179 6.72 -6.12 14.76
CA ALA A 179 6.86 -4.84 15.44
C ALA A 179 5.80 -4.66 16.54
N LEU A 180 4.53 -5.03 16.27
CA LEU A 180 3.44 -5.00 17.25
C LEU A 180 3.70 -5.95 18.42
N LEU A 181 4.23 -7.15 18.18
CA LEU A 181 4.61 -8.10 19.22
C LEU A 181 5.74 -7.54 20.10
N VAL A 182 6.79 -7.01 19.49
CA VAL A 182 7.92 -6.38 20.23
C VAL A 182 7.43 -5.21 21.07
N MET A 183 6.58 -4.35 20.51
CA MET A 183 6.00 -3.22 21.23
C MET A 183 5.10 -3.68 22.40
N THR A 184 4.30 -4.70 22.19
CA THR A 184 3.46 -5.29 23.23
C THR A 184 4.31 -5.85 24.39
N MET A 185 5.39 -6.56 24.06
CA MET A 185 6.36 -7.06 25.05
C MET A 185 7.03 -5.93 25.83
N ALA A 186 7.43 -4.87 25.11
CA ALA A 186 8.01 -3.68 25.75
C ALA A 186 7.06 -3.04 26.75
N LEU A 187 5.82 -2.81 26.36
CA LEU A 187 4.78 -2.21 27.23
C LEU A 187 4.44 -3.10 28.42
N ARG A 188 4.37 -4.42 28.25
CA ARG A 188 4.18 -5.37 29.35
C ARG A 188 5.31 -5.32 30.38
N ARG A 189 6.58 -5.29 29.93
CA ARG A 189 7.72 -5.14 30.83
C ARG A 189 7.69 -3.83 31.63
N TYR A 190 7.17 -2.75 31.03
CA TYR A 190 6.94 -1.51 31.79
C TYR A 190 5.90 -1.69 32.88
N GLN A 191 4.75 -2.32 32.58
CA GLN A 191 3.70 -2.59 33.55
C GLN A 191 4.20 -3.46 34.71
N GLU A 192 4.99 -4.50 34.44
CA GLU A 192 5.57 -5.38 35.45
C GLU A 192 6.48 -4.64 36.42
N ARG A 193 7.29 -3.71 35.94
CA ARG A 193 8.21 -2.92 36.79
C ARG A 193 7.49 -1.90 37.67
N GLU A 194 6.44 -1.31 37.17
CA GLU A 194 5.65 -0.32 37.90
C GLU A 194 4.51 -0.96 38.68
N ARG A 195 4.50 -2.28 38.81
CA ARG A 195 3.43 -3.06 39.49
C ARG A 195 3.11 -2.50 40.87
N LYS A 196 4.09 -2.08 41.66
CA LYS A 196 3.88 -1.53 43.01
C LYS A 196 3.13 -0.21 42.97
N GLU A 197 3.43 0.66 41.99
CA GLU A 197 2.76 1.96 41.85
C GLU A 197 1.29 1.76 41.38
N TYR A 198 1.06 0.82 40.48
CA TYR A 198 -0.30 0.47 40.03
C TYR A 198 -1.14 -0.13 41.16
N HIS A 199 -0.53 -0.97 42.02
CA HIS A 199 -1.23 -1.55 43.16
C HIS A 199 -1.64 -0.47 44.18
N LEU A 200 -0.75 0.47 44.48
CA LEU A 200 -1.09 1.60 45.36
C LEU A 200 -2.26 2.44 44.78
N LEU A 201 -2.25 2.74 43.49
CA LEU A 201 -3.35 3.48 42.87
C LEU A 201 -4.69 2.71 42.94
N GLU A 202 -4.65 1.39 42.85
CA GLU A 202 -5.82 0.52 42.97
C GLU A 202 -6.37 0.54 44.40
N VAL A 203 -5.52 0.47 45.41
CA VAL A 203 -5.87 0.61 46.80
C VAL A 203 -6.54 1.97 47.11
N PHE A 204 -6.09 3.03 46.41
CA PHE A 204 -6.71 4.36 46.46
C PHE A 204 -8.01 4.49 45.66
N GLY A 205 -8.51 3.41 45.04
CA GLY A 205 -9.78 3.41 44.33
C GLY A 205 -9.72 3.92 42.90
N ALA A 206 -8.53 3.89 42.26
CA ALA A 206 -8.41 4.26 40.85
C ALA A 206 -9.24 3.31 39.98
N THR A 207 -10.00 3.89 39.05
CA THR A 207 -10.82 3.11 38.10
C THR A 207 -9.95 2.36 37.07
N PRO A 208 -10.39 1.18 36.57
CA PRO A 208 -9.63 0.41 35.57
C PRO A 208 -9.21 1.20 34.35
N PRO A 209 -10.02 2.13 33.77
CA PRO A 209 -9.58 2.98 32.68
C PRO A 209 -8.43 3.93 33.07
N ALA A 210 -8.47 4.52 34.26
CA ALA A 210 -7.43 5.43 34.74
C ALA A 210 -6.08 4.74 34.88
N LEU A 211 -6.08 3.44 35.24
CA LEU A 211 -4.88 2.63 35.37
C LEU A 211 -4.26 2.22 34.01
N ARG A 212 -5.03 2.27 32.90
CA ARG A 212 -4.52 2.00 31.55
C ARG A 212 -3.93 3.24 30.90
N MET A 213 -4.35 4.41 31.31
CA MET A 213 -3.97 5.69 30.68
C MET A 213 -2.45 5.90 30.55
N PRO A 214 -1.62 5.60 31.57
CA PRO A 214 -0.17 5.72 31.43
C PRO A 214 0.43 4.82 30.37
N THR A 215 -0.09 3.60 30.19
CA THR A 215 0.38 2.66 29.16
C THR A 215 -0.04 3.12 27.77
N VAL A 216 -1.26 3.63 27.61
CA VAL A 216 -1.75 4.22 26.35
C VAL A 216 -0.90 5.42 25.96
N TRP A 217 -0.62 6.31 26.92
CA TRP A 217 0.22 7.49 26.69
C TRP A 217 1.64 7.13 26.24
N ARG A 218 2.24 6.12 26.88
CA ARG A 218 3.57 5.60 26.48
C ARG A 218 3.53 4.98 25.09
N GLY A 219 2.51 4.18 24.80
CA GLY A 219 2.29 3.62 23.48
C GLY A 219 2.18 4.71 22.41
N LEU A 220 1.37 5.73 22.66
CA LEU A 220 1.18 6.86 21.77
C LEU A 220 2.51 7.60 21.49
N VAL A 221 3.28 7.92 22.53
CA VAL A 221 4.58 8.62 22.39
C VAL A 221 5.58 7.76 21.62
N LEU A 222 5.67 6.46 21.92
CA LEU A 222 6.54 5.53 21.19
C LEU A 222 6.14 5.39 19.73
N GLY A 223 4.84 5.25 19.48
CA GLY A 223 4.31 5.15 18.12
C GLY A 223 4.52 6.42 17.31
N ALA A 224 4.29 7.60 17.92
CA ALA A 224 4.55 8.89 17.28
C ALA A 224 6.03 9.07 16.94
N ALA A 225 6.93 8.71 17.86
CA ALA A 225 8.38 8.78 17.64
C ALA A 225 8.81 7.82 16.51
N ALA A 226 8.29 6.60 16.50
CA ALA A 226 8.54 5.64 15.42
C ALA A 226 8.03 6.15 14.07
N GLY A 227 6.82 6.72 14.04
CA GLY A 227 6.25 7.34 12.84
C GLY A 227 7.07 8.52 12.33
N LEU A 228 7.63 9.33 13.23
CA LEU A 228 8.52 10.44 12.87
C LEU A 228 9.82 9.93 12.24
N VAL A 229 10.44 8.90 12.82
CA VAL A 229 11.66 8.29 12.26
C VAL A 229 11.36 7.68 10.88
N ALA A 230 10.22 7.01 10.72
CA ALA A 230 9.78 6.48 9.43
C ALA A 230 9.58 7.61 8.40
N ALA A 231 8.94 8.72 8.80
CA ALA A 231 8.72 9.88 7.94
C ALA A 231 10.04 10.49 7.45
N LEU A 232 11.01 10.64 8.35
CA LEU A 232 12.34 11.17 8.00
C LEU A 232 13.09 10.26 7.03
N GLY A 233 12.93 8.93 7.16
CA GLY A 233 13.51 7.97 6.22
C GLY A 233 12.81 7.93 4.86
N LEU A 234 11.50 8.25 4.82
CA LEU A 234 10.72 8.26 3.58
C LEU A 234 11.00 9.47 2.70
N LEU A 235 11.36 10.62 3.27
CA LEU A 235 11.63 11.85 2.50
C LEU A 235 12.71 11.65 1.43
N PRO A 236 13.94 11.18 1.75
CA PRO A 236 14.94 10.94 0.73
C PRO A 236 14.55 9.83 -0.24
N TRP A 237 13.85 8.81 0.22
CA TRP A 237 13.34 7.74 -0.63
C TRP A 237 12.33 8.24 -1.65
N SER A 238 11.36 9.06 -1.22
CA SER A 238 10.34 9.61 -2.12
C SER A 238 10.95 10.52 -3.19
N ILE A 239 11.97 11.31 -2.84
CA ILE A 239 12.71 12.15 -3.79
C ILE A 239 13.49 11.28 -4.80
N ALA A 240 14.15 10.23 -4.33
CA ALA A 240 14.91 9.33 -5.20
C ALA A 240 14.00 8.60 -6.20
N VAL A 241 12.85 8.08 -5.73
CA VAL A 241 11.85 7.43 -6.59
C VAL A 241 11.27 8.42 -7.60
N GLN A 242 10.94 9.64 -7.17
CA GLN A 242 10.42 10.67 -8.05
C GLN A 242 11.42 11.03 -9.16
N ASN A 243 12.68 11.25 -8.82
CA ASN A 243 13.72 11.56 -9.81
C ASN A 243 13.89 10.40 -10.81
N TRP A 244 13.90 9.16 -10.31
CA TRP A 244 14.00 7.98 -11.18
C TRP A 244 12.79 7.87 -12.13
N VAL A 245 11.58 8.14 -11.67
CA VAL A 245 10.36 8.12 -12.49
C VAL A 245 10.39 9.22 -13.52
N VAL A 246 10.77 10.45 -13.15
CA VAL A 246 10.90 11.59 -14.09
C VAL A 246 11.95 11.31 -15.15
N ASP A 247 13.09 10.74 -14.78
CA ASP A 247 14.17 10.40 -15.72
C ASP A 247 13.77 9.27 -16.68
N THR A 248 12.88 8.36 -16.25
CA THR A 248 12.51 7.18 -17.04
C THR A 248 11.25 7.40 -17.88
N VAL A 249 10.28 8.16 -17.38
CA VAL A 249 8.94 8.31 -17.96
C VAL A 249 8.68 9.75 -18.45
N GLY A 250 9.52 10.71 -18.08
CA GLY A 250 9.43 12.10 -18.54
C GLY A 250 8.46 12.99 -17.75
N GLN A 251 7.52 12.43 -16.99
CA GLN A 251 6.60 13.19 -16.15
C GLN A 251 6.46 12.56 -14.77
N GLY A 252 6.48 13.37 -13.71
CA GLY A 252 6.28 12.92 -12.34
C GLY A 252 4.84 13.15 -11.86
N ALA A 253 4.14 12.06 -11.55
CA ALA A 253 2.75 12.11 -11.06
C ALA A 253 2.59 12.73 -9.67
N PHE A 254 3.66 12.80 -8.91
CA PHE A 254 3.62 13.31 -7.54
C PHE A 254 4.42 14.60 -7.39
N SER A 255 3.73 15.66 -6.95
CA SER A 255 4.46 16.83 -6.45
C SER A 255 5.21 16.46 -5.17
N ALA A 256 6.40 17.06 -4.94
CA ALA A 256 7.17 16.89 -3.71
C ALA A 256 6.33 17.15 -2.44
N LEU A 257 5.32 18.02 -2.55
CA LEU A 257 4.38 18.32 -1.46
C LEU A 257 3.51 17.11 -1.10
N ARG A 258 2.99 16.36 -2.09
CA ARG A 258 2.16 15.16 -1.83
C ARG A 258 2.99 14.05 -1.17
N SER A 259 4.20 13.81 -1.64
CA SER A 259 5.08 12.80 -1.01
C SER A 259 5.46 13.19 0.42
N ALA A 260 5.70 14.47 0.70
CA ALA A 260 5.94 14.95 2.06
C ALA A 260 4.70 14.78 2.97
N LEU A 261 3.50 15.06 2.47
CA LEU A 261 2.25 14.83 3.23
C LEU A 261 2.04 13.34 3.55
N TRP A 262 2.30 12.45 2.60
CA TRP A 262 2.25 11.01 2.82
C TRP A 262 3.29 10.53 3.85
N ALA A 263 4.51 11.06 3.80
CA ALA A 263 5.53 10.76 4.80
C ALA A 263 5.09 11.23 6.20
N LEU A 264 4.56 12.45 6.33
CA LEU A 264 4.08 12.98 7.60
C LEU A 264 2.87 12.24 8.17
N ALA A 265 2.03 11.62 7.33
CA ALA A 265 0.90 10.80 7.76
C ALA A 265 1.31 9.59 8.63
N ASN A 266 2.57 9.16 8.54
CA ASN A 266 3.09 8.08 9.41
C ASN A 266 3.13 8.46 10.89
N VAL A 267 3.24 9.75 11.22
CA VAL A 267 3.27 10.20 12.62
C VAL A 267 1.95 9.91 13.35
N PRO A 268 0.78 10.39 12.86
CA PRO A 268 -0.49 10.08 13.50
C PRO A 268 -0.85 8.59 13.39
N ILE A 269 -0.49 7.90 12.30
CA ILE A 269 -0.71 6.46 12.16
C ILE A 269 0.09 5.70 13.21
N GLY A 270 1.37 5.98 13.36
CA GLY A 270 2.21 5.38 14.38
C GLY A 270 1.70 5.65 15.80
N ALA A 271 1.28 6.89 16.09
CA ALA A 271 0.68 7.27 17.36
C ALA A 271 -0.60 6.47 17.64
N ALA A 272 -1.49 6.34 16.66
CA ALA A 272 -2.72 5.58 16.78
C ALA A 272 -2.46 4.09 17.05
N ILE A 273 -1.55 3.48 16.28
CA ILE A 273 -1.12 2.08 16.48
C ILE A 273 -0.57 1.91 17.90
N GLY A 274 0.31 2.80 18.34
CA GLY A 274 0.88 2.77 19.67
C GLY A 274 -0.16 2.91 20.79
N ALA A 275 -1.14 3.79 20.62
CA ALA A 275 -2.24 3.96 21.56
C ALA A 275 -3.13 2.69 21.63
N VAL A 276 -3.45 2.09 20.49
CA VAL A 276 -4.26 0.84 20.42
C VAL A 276 -3.51 -0.31 21.10
N VAL A 277 -2.22 -0.49 20.82
CA VAL A 277 -1.40 -1.53 21.48
C VAL A 277 -1.36 -1.29 22.98
N GLY A 278 -1.17 -0.03 23.43
CA GLY A 278 -1.19 0.33 24.84
C GLY A 278 -2.54 0.04 25.50
N TRP A 279 -3.64 0.26 24.79
CA TRP A 279 -4.99 -0.07 25.28
C TRP A 279 -5.25 -1.57 25.37
N CYS A 280 -4.76 -2.35 24.38
CA CYS A 280 -4.91 -3.80 24.31
C CYS A 280 -4.02 -4.57 25.29
N CYS A 281 -2.97 -3.95 25.85
CA CYS A 281 -2.14 -4.57 26.85
C CYS A 281 -2.96 -4.88 28.11
N ARG A 282 -3.37 -6.16 28.25
CA ARG A 282 -4.08 -6.64 29.45
C ARG A 282 -3.10 -6.73 30.62
N ARG A 283 -3.62 -6.45 31.84
CA ARG A 283 -2.86 -6.73 33.07
C ARG A 283 -2.51 -8.21 33.14
N PRO A 284 -1.32 -8.57 33.63
CA PRO A 284 -0.99 -9.95 33.95
C PRO A 284 -1.96 -10.48 34.98
N LYS A 285 -2.62 -11.62 34.74
CA LYS A 285 -3.54 -12.32 35.66
C LYS A 285 -2.96 -12.58 37.06
N ALA A 286 -1.62 -12.64 37.18
CA ALA A 286 -0.93 -12.79 38.44
C ALA A 286 -1.21 -11.68 39.48
N MET A 287 -1.91 -10.61 39.14
CA MET A 287 -2.38 -9.62 40.13
C MET A 287 -3.65 -10.08 40.87
N ASP A 288 -4.50 -10.86 40.19
CA ASP A 288 -5.74 -11.36 40.83
C ASP A 288 -5.43 -12.51 41.79
N ASP A 289 -4.46 -13.37 41.44
CA ASP A 289 -4.10 -14.54 42.27
C ASP A 289 -3.31 -14.17 43.54
N ALA A 290 -2.44 -13.13 43.46
CA ALA A 290 -1.69 -12.67 44.65
C ALA A 290 -2.61 -11.97 45.68
N GLY A 291 -3.66 -11.30 45.25
CA GLY A 291 -4.67 -10.72 46.13
C GLY A 291 -5.51 -11.80 46.80
N ALA A 292 -5.85 -12.86 46.10
CA ALA A 292 -6.61 -13.99 46.65
C ALA A 292 -5.77 -14.78 47.69
N GLN A 293 -4.49 -15.07 47.37
CA GLN A 293 -3.61 -15.75 48.35
C GLN A 293 -3.33 -14.93 49.59
N GLN A 294 -3.25 -13.62 49.50
CA GLN A 294 -3.00 -12.75 50.66
C GLN A 294 -4.24 -12.61 51.53
N SER A 295 -5.44 -12.61 50.96
CA SER A 295 -6.70 -12.65 51.69
C SER A 295 -6.91 -13.99 52.42
N ASP A 296 -6.55 -15.10 51.80
CA ASP A 296 -6.62 -16.42 52.40
C ASP A 296 -5.63 -16.58 53.57
N GLY A 297 -4.41 -16.07 53.42
CA GLY A 297 -3.40 -16.04 54.46
C GLY A 297 -3.82 -15.21 55.67
N LEU A 298 -4.47 -14.06 55.46
CA LEU A 298 -5.00 -13.23 56.55
C LEU A 298 -6.22 -13.88 57.28
N LEU A 299 -7.04 -14.60 56.50
CA LEU A 299 -8.17 -15.34 57.08
C LEU A 299 -7.69 -16.56 57.89
N GLN A 300 -6.63 -17.22 57.48
CA GLN A 300 -6.00 -18.32 58.16
C GLN A 300 -5.36 -17.86 59.48
N TRP A 301 -4.61 -16.75 59.46
CA TRP A 301 -3.99 -16.16 60.64
C TRP A 301 -5.03 -15.74 61.69
N ARG A 302 -6.22 -15.26 61.27
CA ARG A 302 -7.33 -14.88 62.14
C ARG A 302 -8.01 -16.08 62.79
N ARG A 303 -7.89 -17.29 62.20
CA ARG A 303 -8.43 -18.55 62.79
C ARG A 303 -7.47 -19.21 63.78
N GLU A 304 -6.19 -18.92 63.72
CA GLU A 304 -5.15 -19.53 64.52
C GLU A 304 -4.70 -18.65 65.71
N SER A 305 -5.18 -17.42 65.82
CA SER A 305 -4.94 -16.57 66.98
C SER A 305 -5.96 -16.92 68.10
N PRO A 306 -5.46 -17.35 69.31
CA PRO A 306 -6.27 -17.78 70.46
C PRO A 306 -7.07 -16.64 71.03
#